data_3ffbbda3495bd93aaafdc89c42d0c0b9
#
_entry.id   3ffbbda3495bd93aaafdc89c42d0c0b9
#
_cell.length_a   1.000
_cell.length_b   1.000
_cell.length_c   1.000
_cell.angle_alpha   90.00
_cell.angle_beta   90.00
_cell.angle_gamma   90.00
#
_symmetry.space_group_name_H-M   'P 1'
#
loop_
_entity.id
_entity.type
_entity.pdbx_description
1 polymer ?
#
loop_
_entity_poly.entity_id
_entity_poly.type
_entity_poly.pdbx_seq_one_letter_code
_entity_poly.pdbx_strand_id
1 'polypeptide(L)'
;SGTGSEINSWGTVWNNGDKYSISGKDLMPKTVILDANLCKSMPTSLTVSTALDALSHAFEAIWNKNHNPIVDELSIAAIKKIKKYLPLTIKNKSNLKYRKEMQLASFLAGIAMSKTKTAICHSISYPLTSLYGLSHGIACSLTLSEVCKLNVKHNPQRASIISQAMGCTNMNLESSLTKFLMNIKYGSYLKPIKDANINN
;
A
#
# COMPACT_ATOMS: atom_id res chain seq x y z
N SER A 1 -2.07 13.38 -0.88
CA SER A 1 -2.75 12.21 -0.35
C SER A 1 -1.79 11.35 0.49
N GLY A 2 -1.75 10.13 0.44
CA GLY A 2 -0.84 9.19 1.10
C GLY A 2 -0.91 7.84 0.41
N THR A 3 -1.74 7.75 -0.63
CA THR A 3 -2.03 6.55 -1.42
C THR A 3 -1.43 6.62 -2.83
N GLY A 4 -0.94 7.79 -3.26
CA GLY A 4 -0.46 8.02 -4.62
C GLY A 4 -1.58 8.19 -5.65
N SER A 5 -2.82 8.43 -5.21
CA SER A 5 -3.96 8.63 -6.13
C SER A 5 -3.84 9.87 -7.01
N GLU A 6 -3.00 10.82 -6.61
CA GLU A 6 -2.76 12.07 -7.35
C GLU A 6 -1.99 11.89 -8.67
N ILE A 7 -1.55 10.68 -9.00
CA ILE A 7 -0.73 10.40 -10.19
C ILE A 7 -1.30 9.29 -11.07
N ASN A 8 -2.59 9.02 -10.99
CA ASN A 8 -3.22 8.01 -11.81
C ASN A 8 -4.47 8.54 -12.54
N SER A 9 -4.92 7.78 -13.53
CA SER A 9 -6.11 8.07 -14.33
C SER A 9 -7.34 7.27 -13.90
N TRP A 10 -7.38 6.82 -12.63
CA TRP A 10 -8.45 6.00 -12.08
C TRP A 10 -9.19 6.75 -10.99
N GLY A 11 -10.51 6.62 -10.98
CA GLY A 11 -11.38 7.07 -9.91
C GLY A 11 -12.27 5.94 -9.43
N THR A 12 -12.65 5.98 -8.15
CA THR A 12 -13.63 5.08 -7.56
C THR A 12 -14.85 5.87 -7.15
N VAL A 13 -16.03 5.43 -7.60
CA VAL A 13 -17.32 5.99 -7.21
C VAL A 13 -18.09 4.90 -6.46
N TRP A 14 -18.63 5.25 -5.30
CA TRP A 14 -19.52 4.39 -4.54
C TRP A 14 -20.97 4.87 -4.73
N ASN A 15 -21.87 3.97 -5.10
CA ASN A 15 -23.28 4.26 -5.23
C ASN A 15 -24.09 3.11 -4.63
N ASN A 16 -24.93 3.39 -3.63
CA ASN A 16 -25.78 2.42 -2.93
C ASN A 16 -25.05 1.14 -2.45
N GLY A 17 -23.79 1.29 -2.02
CA GLY A 17 -22.96 0.15 -1.56
C GLY A 17 -22.17 -0.53 -2.67
N ASP A 18 -22.46 -0.25 -3.93
CA ASP A 18 -21.72 -0.77 -5.07
C ASP A 18 -20.52 0.12 -5.43
N LYS A 19 -19.42 -0.52 -5.80
CA LYS A 19 -18.19 0.14 -6.24
C LYS A 19 -18.10 0.19 -7.76
N TYR A 20 -17.98 1.39 -8.30
CA TYR A 20 -17.72 1.64 -9.71
C TYR A 20 -16.32 2.18 -9.89
N SER A 21 -15.59 1.64 -10.86
CA SER A 21 -14.26 2.16 -11.25
C SER A 21 -14.39 2.90 -12.58
N ILE A 22 -13.97 4.15 -12.58
CA ILE A 22 -13.89 4.97 -13.79
C ILE A 22 -12.42 5.16 -14.16
N SER A 23 -12.13 5.25 -15.44
CA SER A 23 -10.78 5.52 -15.93
C SER A 23 -10.82 6.36 -17.20
N GLY A 24 -9.86 7.25 -17.34
CA GLY A 24 -9.75 8.08 -18.53
C GLY A 24 -8.53 8.97 -18.48
N LYS A 25 -8.02 9.35 -19.65
CA LYS A 25 -6.86 10.24 -19.75
C LYS A 25 -7.13 11.59 -19.09
N ASP A 26 -8.37 12.06 -19.14
CA ASP A 26 -8.78 13.35 -18.58
C ASP A 26 -8.88 13.35 -17.04
N LEU A 27 -8.88 12.17 -16.40
CA LEU A 27 -8.82 12.04 -14.96
C LEU A 27 -7.40 12.21 -14.40
N MET A 28 -6.38 12.11 -15.27
CA MET A 28 -4.99 12.23 -14.83
C MET A 28 -4.63 13.71 -14.60
N PRO A 29 -4.20 14.10 -13.40
CA PRO A 29 -3.77 15.47 -13.13
C PRO A 29 -2.59 15.87 -14.01
N LYS A 30 -2.65 17.09 -14.57
CA LYS A 30 -1.55 17.65 -15.38
C LYS A 30 -0.36 18.07 -14.52
N THR A 31 -0.61 18.42 -13.27
CA THR A 31 0.40 18.88 -12.31
C THR A 31 0.10 18.31 -10.93
N VAL A 32 1.12 17.83 -10.26
CA VAL A 32 1.04 17.32 -8.88
C VAL A 32 1.99 18.12 -7.99
N ILE A 33 1.47 18.64 -6.88
CA ILE A 33 2.25 19.39 -5.89
C ILE A 33 2.35 18.53 -4.62
N LEU A 34 3.57 18.16 -4.24
CA LEU A 34 3.85 17.39 -3.04
C LEU A 34 4.32 18.33 -1.92
N ASP A 35 3.41 18.78 -1.08
CA ASP A 35 3.72 19.58 0.11
C ASP A 35 3.47 18.80 1.40
N ALA A 36 4.56 18.46 2.10
CA ALA A 36 4.51 17.72 3.35
C ALA A 36 3.84 18.48 4.49
N ASN A 37 3.75 19.81 4.42
CA ASN A 37 3.04 20.61 5.42
C ASN A 37 1.55 20.25 5.47
N LEU A 38 0.94 19.97 4.33
CA LEU A 38 -0.47 19.56 4.25
C LEU A 38 -0.75 18.22 4.93
N CYS A 39 0.29 17.39 5.14
CA CYS A 39 0.18 16.09 5.81
C CYS A 39 0.58 16.15 7.30
N LYS A 40 1.00 17.31 7.82
CA LYS A 40 1.52 17.45 9.19
C LYS A 40 0.50 17.05 10.27
N SER A 41 -0.77 17.39 10.07
CA SER A 41 -1.86 17.10 11.01
C SER A 41 -2.51 15.72 10.81
N MET A 42 -2.08 14.95 9.80
CA MET A 42 -2.71 13.68 9.46
C MET A 42 -2.66 12.68 10.63
N PRO A 43 -3.82 12.12 11.07
CA PRO A 43 -3.87 11.16 12.16
C PRO A 43 -3.02 9.91 11.93
N THR A 44 -2.58 9.26 13.01
CA THR A 44 -1.77 8.04 12.92
C THR A 44 -2.49 6.91 12.18
N SER A 45 -3.79 6.71 12.44
CA SER A 45 -4.60 5.70 11.76
C SER A 45 -4.63 5.91 10.25
N LEU A 46 -4.87 7.15 9.81
CA LEU A 46 -4.85 7.48 8.39
C LEU A 46 -3.44 7.36 7.80
N THR A 47 -2.41 7.78 8.54
CA THR A 47 -1.00 7.63 8.12
C THR A 47 -0.66 6.15 7.86
N VAL A 48 -1.05 5.26 8.77
CA VAL A 48 -0.80 3.82 8.63
C VAL A 48 -1.59 3.23 7.47
N SER A 49 -2.90 3.53 7.40
CA SER A 49 -3.75 3.01 6.33
C SER A 49 -3.24 3.41 4.95
N THR A 50 -2.97 4.70 4.72
CA THR A 50 -2.51 5.17 3.40
C THR A 50 -1.10 4.67 3.06
N ALA A 51 -0.22 4.53 4.04
CA ALA A 51 1.11 3.98 3.83
C ALA A 51 1.07 2.49 3.46
N LEU A 52 0.17 1.72 4.06
CA LEU A 52 -0.01 0.30 3.74
C LEU A 52 -0.69 0.10 2.38
N ASP A 53 -1.58 1.01 1.99
CA ASP A 53 -2.10 1.06 0.63
C ASP A 53 -0.98 1.27 -0.39
N ALA A 54 -0.13 2.27 -0.18
CA ALA A 54 1.04 2.52 -1.03
C ALA A 54 2.04 1.35 -1.04
N LEU A 55 2.21 0.65 0.10
CA LEU A 55 3.04 -0.56 0.16
C LEU A 55 2.44 -1.67 -0.69
N SER A 56 1.11 -1.88 -0.61
CA SER A 56 0.39 -2.85 -1.42
C SER A 56 0.50 -2.53 -2.91
N HIS A 57 0.36 -1.26 -3.30
CA HIS A 57 0.59 -0.81 -4.68
C HIS A 57 1.99 -1.18 -5.18
N ALA A 58 3.03 -0.90 -4.38
CA ALA A 58 4.41 -1.19 -4.77
C ALA A 58 4.69 -2.71 -4.88
N PHE A 59 4.16 -3.52 -3.97
CA PHE A 59 4.28 -4.96 -4.02
C PHE A 59 3.56 -5.53 -5.24
N GLU A 60 2.30 -5.14 -5.44
CA GLU A 60 1.51 -5.61 -6.56
C GLU A 60 2.07 -5.16 -7.91
N ALA A 61 2.66 -3.99 -8.01
CA ALA A 61 3.33 -3.55 -9.22
C ALA A 61 4.52 -4.44 -9.60
N ILE A 62 5.31 -4.90 -8.61
CA ILE A 62 6.47 -5.78 -8.87
C ILE A 62 6.02 -7.13 -9.41
N TRP A 63 5.03 -7.79 -8.82
CA TRP A 63 4.58 -9.12 -9.29
C TRP A 63 3.48 -9.10 -10.34
N ASN A 64 3.13 -7.91 -10.83
CA ASN A 64 2.14 -7.76 -11.89
C ASN A 64 2.69 -8.26 -13.23
N LYS A 65 1.82 -8.82 -14.08
CA LYS A 65 2.19 -9.24 -15.45
C LYS A 65 2.67 -8.08 -16.35
N ASN A 66 2.27 -6.86 -16.04
CA ASN A 66 2.65 -5.63 -16.77
C ASN A 66 3.88 -4.93 -16.16
N HIS A 67 4.60 -5.60 -15.27
CA HIS A 67 5.83 -5.04 -14.68
C HIS A 67 6.88 -4.72 -15.76
N ASN A 68 7.76 -3.81 -15.46
CA ASN A 68 8.95 -3.49 -16.26
C ASN A 68 10.03 -2.91 -15.33
N PRO A 69 11.29 -2.79 -15.82
CA PRO A 69 12.40 -2.32 -14.98
C PRO A 69 12.17 -0.96 -14.31
N ILE A 70 11.50 -0.02 -14.99
CA ILE A 70 11.22 1.30 -14.42
C ILE A 70 10.22 1.19 -13.26
N VAL A 71 9.15 0.40 -13.44
CA VAL A 71 8.16 0.11 -12.40
C VAL A 71 8.82 -0.56 -11.20
N ASP A 72 9.74 -1.49 -11.44
CA ASP A 72 10.46 -2.18 -10.38
C ASP A 72 11.28 -1.21 -9.53
N GLU A 73 12.06 -0.34 -10.14
CA GLU A 73 12.87 0.66 -9.43
C GLU A 73 12.02 1.63 -8.60
N LEU A 74 10.92 2.11 -9.16
CA LEU A 74 9.98 2.98 -8.43
C LEU A 74 9.38 2.26 -7.21
N SER A 75 8.99 1.01 -7.39
CA SER A 75 8.42 0.17 -6.34
C SER A 75 9.44 -0.14 -5.24
N ILE A 76 10.67 -0.49 -5.61
CA ILE A 76 11.79 -0.72 -4.68
C ILE A 76 12.04 0.52 -3.83
N ALA A 77 12.09 1.69 -4.46
CA ALA A 77 12.30 2.95 -3.76
C ALA A 77 11.15 3.26 -2.78
N ALA A 78 9.91 3.01 -3.20
CA ALA A 78 8.72 3.17 -2.35
C ALA A 78 8.77 2.23 -1.14
N ILE A 79 9.02 0.94 -1.34
CA ILE A 79 9.10 -0.09 -0.28
C ILE A 79 10.16 0.29 0.76
N LYS A 80 11.39 0.63 0.32
CA LYS A 80 12.48 1.03 1.19
C LYS A 80 12.12 2.25 2.05
N LYS A 81 11.46 3.25 1.45
CA LYS A 81 11.02 4.46 2.15
C LYS A 81 9.93 4.16 3.16
N ILE A 82 8.89 3.40 2.79
CA ILE A 82 7.79 3.04 3.70
C ILE A 82 8.32 2.25 4.89
N LYS A 83 9.13 1.21 4.62
CA LYS A 83 9.73 0.39 5.68
C LYS A 83 10.51 1.23 6.69
N LYS A 84 11.29 2.20 6.20
CA LYS A 84 12.14 3.06 7.04
C LYS A 84 11.34 4.13 7.77
N TYR A 85 10.49 4.86 7.05
CA TYR A 85 9.92 6.11 7.55
C TYR A 85 8.54 5.97 8.17
N LEU A 86 7.75 4.94 7.86
CA LEU A 86 6.45 4.76 8.50
C LEU A 86 6.57 4.60 10.03
N PRO A 87 7.42 3.74 10.60
CA PRO A 87 7.58 3.64 12.04
C PRO A 87 8.06 4.95 12.69
N LEU A 88 8.93 5.70 12.01
CA LEU A 88 9.44 6.99 12.46
C LEU A 88 8.33 8.07 12.43
N THR A 89 7.50 8.06 11.40
CA THR A 89 6.37 8.99 11.27
C THR A 89 5.30 8.73 12.34
N ILE A 90 5.05 7.45 12.68
CA ILE A 90 4.14 7.08 13.77
C ILE A 90 4.64 7.64 15.11
N LYS A 91 5.95 7.54 15.38
CA LYS A 91 6.57 8.05 16.61
C LYS A 91 6.59 9.57 16.69
N ASN A 92 6.79 10.26 15.56
CA ASN A 92 6.82 11.71 15.47
C ASN A 92 6.07 12.20 14.22
N LYS A 93 4.75 12.25 14.34
CA LYS A 93 3.82 12.56 13.24
C LYS A 93 3.96 13.97 12.66
N SER A 94 4.53 14.91 13.43
CA SER A 94 4.73 16.31 13.00
C SER A 94 6.09 16.56 12.33
N ASN A 95 6.97 15.55 12.29
CA ASN A 95 8.27 15.68 11.65
C ASN A 95 8.13 15.78 10.12
N LEU A 96 8.37 16.97 9.57
CA LEU A 96 8.20 17.25 8.14
C LEU A 96 9.12 16.42 7.25
N LYS A 97 10.34 16.08 7.70
CA LYS A 97 11.24 15.21 6.93
C LYS A 97 10.60 13.83 6.74
N TYR A 98 10.04 13.25 7.79
CA TYR A 98 9.39 11.94 7.70
C TYR A 98 8.12 11.99 6.85
N ARG A 99 7.32 13.06 6.98
CA ARG A 99 6.15 13.29 6.13
C ARG A 99 6.51 13.40 4.65
N LYS A 100 7.56 14.15 4.33
CA LYS A 100 8.07 14.29 2.96
C LYS A 100 8.49 12.95 2.37
N GLU A 101 9.21 12.15 3.15
CA GLU A 101 9.66 10.82 2.69
C GLU A 101 8.47 9.85 2.48
N MET A 102 7.46 9.89 3.36
CA MET A 102 6.24 9.09 3.19
C MET A 102 5.41 9.56 1.99
N GLN A 103 5.29 10.87 1.77
CA GLN A 103 4.61 11.43 0.61
C GLN A 103 5.31 11.05 -0.70
N LEU A 104 6.64 11.13 -0.73
CA LEU A 104 7.41 10.68 -1.88
C LEU A 104 7.26 9.17 -2.11
N ALA A 105 7.23 8.36 -1.06
CA ALA A 105 7.02 6.92 -1.17
C ALA A 105 5.66 6.58 -1.80
N SER A 106 4.58 7.22 -1.34
CA SER A 106 3.25 7.01 -1.91
C SER A 106 3.16 7.48 -3.37
N PHE A 107 3.81 8.58 -3.71
CA PHE A 107 3.89 9.08 -5.08
C PHE A 107 4.59 8.10 -6.01
N LEU A 108 5.75 7.57 -5.61
CA LEU A 108 6.50 6.56 -6.38
C LEU A 108 5.69 5.27 -6.58
N ALA A 109 5.03 4.78 -5.51
CA ALA A 109 4.13 3.62 -5.59
C ALA A 109 2.95 3.89 -6.53
N GLY A 110 2.38 5.10 -6.49
CA GLY A 110 1.30 5.54 -7.37
C GLY A 110 1.70 5.55 -8.85
N ILE A 111 2.91 6.05 -9.17
CA ILE A 111 3.45 5.99 -10.55
C ILE A 111 3.60 4.54 -11.00
N ALA A 112 4.19 3.67 -10.17
CA ALA A 112 4.36 2.26 -10.49
C ALA A 112 3.01 1.58 -10.77
N MET A 113 2.05 1.73 -9.87
CA MET A 113 0.70 1.17 -9.98
C MET A 113 -0.05 1.73 -11.20
N SER A 114 0.12 3.00 -11.56
CA SER A 114 -0.53 3.61 -12.73
C SER A 114 -0.17 2.90 -14.05
N LYS A 115 0.97 2.21 -14.11
CA LYS A 115 1.45 1.45 -15.28
C LYS A 115 1.02 -0.02 -15.26
N THR A 116 0.86 -0.60 -14.07
CA THR A 116 0.59 -2.05 -13.92
C THR A 116 -0.84 -2.36 -13.55
N LYS A 117 -1.57 -1.44 -12.92
CA LYS A 117 -2.82 -1.65 -12.18
C LYS A 117 -2.58 -2.42 -10.86
N THR A 118 -3.63 -2.54 -10.07
CA THR A 118 -3.65 -3.35 -8.85
C THR A 118 -3.89 -4.84 -9.18
N ALA A 119 -3.73 -5.70 -8.17
CA ALA A 119 -3.87 -7.15 -8.32
C ALA A 119 -4.75 -7.75 -7.19
N ILE A 120 -4.39 -8.95 -6.74
CA ILE A 120 -5.23 -9.78 -5.86
C ILE A 120 -5.49 -9.16 -4.48
N CYS A 121 -4.50 -8.49 -3.87
CA CYS A 121 -4.66 -7.88 -2.55
C CYS A 121 -5.74 -6.80 -2.58
N HIS A 122 -5.75 -5.96 -3.60
CA HIS A 122 -6.79 -4.96 -3.81
C HIS A 122 -8.14 -5.59 -4.12
N SER A 123 -8.19 -6.65 -4.95
CA SER A 123 -9.44 -7.33 -5.27
C SER A 123 -10.10 -7.91 -4.02
N ILE A 124 -9.32 -8.52 -3.12
CA ILE A 124 -9.82 -9.06 -1.84
C ILE A 124 -10.20 -7.93 -0.86
N SER A 125 -9.60 -6.75 -0.97
CA SER A 125 -9.88 -5.63 -0.06
C SER A 125 -11.30 -5.09 -0.16
N TYR A 126 -11.96 -5.21 -1.30
CA TYR A 126 -13.27 -4.59 -1.54
C TYR A 126 -14.37 -5.13 -0.61
N PRO A 127 -14.61 -6.45 -0.53
CA PRO A 127 -15.57 -6.98 0.43
C PRO A 127 -15.16 -6.71 1.88
N LEU A 128 -13.87 -6.69 2.19
CA LEU A 128 -13.39 -6.37 3.54
C LEU A 128 -13.71 -4.92 3.94
N THR A 129 -13.63 -3.99 3.00
CA THR A 129 -14.00 -2.60 3.24
C THR A 129 -15.53 -2.44 3.34
N SER A 130 -16.29 -3.03 2.42
CA SER A 130 -17.76 -2.84 2.37
C SER A 130 -18.49 -3.55 3.49
N LEU A 131 -18.12 -4.79 3.84
CA LEU A 131 -18.81 -5.61 4.82
C LEU A 131 -18.35 -5.36 6.27
N TYR A 132 -17.05 -5.08 6.46
CA TYR A 132 -16.47 -4.96 7.79
C TYR A 132 -16.00 -3.54 8.14
N GLY A 133 -16.14 -2.57 7.23
CA GLY A 133 -15.74 -1.19 7.48
C GLY A 133 -14.23 -1.00 7.68
N LEU A 134 -13.38 -1.93 7.22
CA LEU A 134 -11.94 -1.73 7.26
C LEU A 134 -11.54 -0.59 6.34
N SER A 135 -10.64 0.28 6.81
CA SER A 135 -10.06 1.28 5.94
C SER A 135 -9.29 0.61 4.81
N HIS A 136 -9.38 1.17 3.60
CA HIS A 136 -8.93 0.53 2.36
C HIS A 136 -7.50 -0.03 2.43
N GLY A 137 -6.52 0.78 2.86
CA GLY A 137 -5.14 0.31 2.93
C GLY A 137 -4.90 -0.77 3.98
N ILE A 138 -5.68 -0.80 5.06
CA ILE A 138 -5.66 -1.91 6.03
C ILE A 138 -6.21 -3.18 5.38
N ALA A 139 -7.31 -3.07 4.64
CA ALA A 139 -7.89 -4.19 3.91
C ALA A 139 -6.95 -4.74 2.83
N CYS A 140 -6.31 -3.87 2.03
CA CYS A 140 -5.34 -4.28 1.00
C CYS A 140 -4.13 -5.00 1.60
N SER A 141 -3.65 -4.55 2.76
CA SER A 141 -2.47 -5.13 3.41
C SER A 141 -2.74 -6.43 4.17
N LEU A 142 -4.01 -6.79 4.41
CA LEU A 142 -4.37 -7.98 5.19
C LEU A 142 -3.84 -9.28 4.57
N THR A 143 -3.89 -9.36 3.26
CA THR A 143 -3.48 -10.56 2.51
C THR A 143 -2.03 -10.51 2.00
N LEU A 144 -1.31 -9.41 2.21
CA LEU A 144 0.06 -9.24 1.67
C LEU A 144 1.00 -10.38 2.08
N SER A 145 0.96 -10.83 3.34
CA SER A 145 1.84 -11.89 3.82
C SER A 145 1.58 -13.21 3.11
N GLU A 146 0.32 -13.59 2.93
CA GLU A 146 -0.06 -14.82 2.22
C GLU A 146 0.27 -14.74 0.73
N VAL A 147 0.03 -13.59 0.11
CA VAL A 147 0.37 -13.39 -1.31
C VAL A 147 1.90 -13.37 -1.50
N CYS A 148 2.68 -12.90 -0.53
CA CYS A 148 4.13 -13.06 -0.53
C CYS A 148 4.55 -14.54 -0.55
N LYS A 149 3.96 -15.39 0.28
CA LYS A 149 4.24 -16.86 0.27
C LYS A 149 3.97 -17.46 -1.10
N LEU A 150 2.81 -17.12 -1.68
CA LEU A 150 2.45 -17.60 -3.02
C LEU A 150 3.47 -17.17 -4.08
N ASN A 151 3.92 -15.91 -4.04
CA ASN A 151 4.92 -15.41 -4.98
C ASN A 151 6.29 -16.02 -4.75
N VAL A 152 6.73 -16.25 -3.52
CA VAL A 152 7.99 -16.97 -3.24
C VAL A 152 7.97 -18.36 -3.85
N LYS A 153 6.82 -19.06 -3.79
CA LYS A 153 6.65 -20.41 -4.33
C LYS A 153 6.56 -20.44 -5.86
N HIS A 154 5.76 -19.54 -6.45
CA HIS A 154 5.38 -19.63 -7.86
C HIS A 154 6.07 -18.60 -8.76
N ASN A 155 6.62 -17.53 -8.19
CA ASN A 155 7.35 -16.48 -8.91
C ASN A 155 8.54 -15.96 -8.09
N PRO A 156 9.53 -16.84 -7.78
CA PRO A 156 10.62 -16.54 -6.85
C PRO A 156 11.50 -15.37 -7.33
N GLN A 157 11.59 -15.15 -8.65
CA GLN A 157 12.35 -14.04 -9.22
C GLN A 157 11.72 -12.69 -8.84
N ARG A 158 10.40 -12.57 -8.97
CA ARG A 158 9.68 -11.35 -8.57
C ARG A 158 9.67 -11.15 -7.06
N ALA A 159 9.49 -12.24 -6.30
CA ALA A 159 9.59 -12.22 -4.85
C ALA A 159 10.98 -11.75 -4.37
N SER A 160 12.05 -12.10 -5.09
CA SER A 160 13.43 -11.69 -4.76
C SER A 160 13.60 -10.17 -4.81
N ILE A 161 12.97 -9.48 -5.75
CA ILE A 161 13.03 -8.02 -5.85
C ILE A 161 12.41 -7.38 -4.59
N ILE A 162 11.25 -7.88 -4.16
CA ILE A 162 10.59 -7.42 -2.95
C ILE A 162 11.44 -7.74 -1.71
N SER A 163 11.99 -8.96 -1.64
CA SER A 163 12.83 -9.39 -0.53
C SER A 163 14.05 -8.48 -0.36
N GLN A 164 14.73 -8.15 -1.45
CA GLN A 164 15.86 -7.21 -1.45
C GLN A 164 15.43 -5.80 -1.02
N ALA A 165 14.28 -5.31 -1.49
CA ALA A 165 13.74 -4.02 -1.08
C ALA A 165 13.38 -4.02 0.42
N MET A 166 12.90 -5.13 0.93
CA MET A 166 12.62 -5.38 2.36
C MET A 166 13.88 -5.68 3.17
N GLY A 167 15.06 -5.82 2.53
CA GLY A 167 16.33 -6.14 3.19
C GLY A 167 16.33 -7.53 3.84
N CYS A 168 15.81 -8.53 3.13
CA CYS A 168 15.75 -9.93 3.57
C CYS A 168 15.94 -10.88 2.37
N THR A 169 15.91 -12.19 2.60
CA THR A 169 15.87 -13.23 1.57
C THR A 169 14.42 -13.65 1.29
N ASN A 170 14.19 -14.39 0.19
CA ASN A 170 12.87 -14.93 -0.13
C ASN A 170 12.32 -15.81 1.00
N MET A 171 13.14 -16.63 1.62
CA MET A 171 12.75 -17.48 2.77
C MET A 171 12.22 -16.67 3.96
N ASN A 172 12.71 -15.43 4.12
CA ASN A 172 12.38 -14.58 5.24
C ASN A 172 11.40 -13.45 4.87
N LEU A 173 10.90 -13.40 3.63
CA LEU A 173 10.06 -12.29 3.17
C LEU A 173 8.79 -12.15 4.02
N GLU A 174 8.05 -13.26 4.21
CA GLU A 174 6.83 -13.26 5.03
C GLU A 174 7.11 -12.82 6.46
N SER A 175 8.12 -13.44 7.10
CA SER A 175 8.46 -13.11 8.50
C SER A 175 8.95 -11.67 8.66
N SER A 176 9.68 -11.15 7.66
CA SER A 176 10.12 -9.75 7.64
C SER A 176 8.94 -8.79 7.52
N LEU A 177 7.97 -9.09 6.65
CA LEU A 177 6.75 -8.31 6.50
C LEU A 177 5.90 -8.37 7.77
N THR A 178 5.71 -9.55 8.34
CA THR A 178 4.98 -9.74 9.60
C THR A 178 5.61 -8.93 10.74
N LYS A 179 6.94 -8.99 10.90
CA LYS A 179 7.66 -8.18 11.89
C LYS A 179 7.46 -6.67 11.66
N PHE A 180 7.48 -6.22 10.41
CA PHE A 180 7.21 -4.84 10.06
C PHE A 180 5.78 -4.43 10.46
N LEU A 181 4.78 -5.24 10.14
CA LEU A 181 3.38 -5.01 10.51
C LEU A 181 3.17 -5.00 12.04
N MET A 182 3.82 -5.90 12.77
CA MET A 182 3.80 -5.90 14.24
C MET A 182 4.42 -4.62 14.81
N ASN A 183 5.54 -4.17 14.28
CA ASN A 183 6.22 -2.94 14.73
C ASN A 183 5.34 -1.69 14.61
N ILE A 184 4.46 -1.62 13.62
CA ILE A 184 3.50 -0.52 13.44
C ILE A 184 2.15 -0.79 14.14
N LYS A 185 2.05 -1.84 14.96
CA LYS A 185 0.83 -2.25 15.70
C LYS A 185 -0.37 -2.52 14.77
N TYR A 186 -0.12 -3.11 13.60
CA TYR A 186 -1.13 -3.39 12.59
C TYR A 186 -2.40 -4.05 13.16
N GLY A 187 -2.26 -5.04 14.04
CA GLY A 187 -3.37 -5.75 14.66
C GLY A 187 -4.39 -4.86 15.41
N SER A 188 -4.01 -3.65 15.82
CA SER A 188 -4.93 -2.70 16.45
C SER A 188 -5.94 -2.08 15.48
N TYR A 189 -5.67 -2.14 14.17
CA TYR A 189 -6.55 -1.63 13.11
C TYR A 189 -7.53 -2.69 12.59
N LEU A 190 -7.44 -3.93 13.07
CA LEU A 190 -8.29 -5.05 12.67
C LEU A 190 -9.53 -5.22 13.58
N LYS A 191 -9.81 -4.29 14.48
CA LYS A 191 -10.98 -4.34 15.37
C LYS A 191 -12.31 -4.65 14.65
N PRO A 192 -12.63 -3.99 13.52
CA PRO A 192 -13.90 -4.25 12.85
C PRO A 192 -14.14 -5.72 12.47
N ILE A 193 -13.06 -6.46 12.12
CA ILE A 193 -13.17 -7.91 11.85
C ILE A 193 -13.30 -8.71 13.15
N LYS A 194 -12.59 -8.31 14.21
CA LYS A 194 -12.62 -9.02 15.49
C LYS A 194 -13.97 -8.87 16.19
N ASP A 195 -14.58 -7.69 16.05
CA ASP A 195 -15.89 -7.37 16.63
C ASP A 195 -17.06 -7.91 15.78
N ALA A 196 -16.82 -8.18 14.49
CA ALA A 196 -17.76 -8.95 13.69
C ALA A 196 -17.74 -10.39 14.22
N ASN A 197 -18.78 -10.79 14.99
CA ASN A 197 -19.02 -12.18 15.32
C ASN A 197 -19.17 -12.96 14.01
N ILE A 198 -18.08 -13.47 13.49
CA ILE A 198 -18.09 -14.44 12.41
C ILE A 198 -18.51 -15.74 13.08
N ASN A 199 -19.83 -15.87 13.30
CA ASN A 199 -20.42 -17.15 13.63
C ASN A 199 -20.16 -18.06 12.43
N ASN A 200 -19.41 -19.12 12.68
CA ASN A 200 -19.11 -20.22 11.79
C ASN A 200 -20.31 -20.74 11.02
#